data_454b1010f655cd2f36aa0e668824b6af
#
_entry.id   454b1010f655cd2f36aa0e668824b6af
#
_cell.length_a   1.000
_cell.length_b   1.000
_cell.length_c   1.000
_cell.angle_alpha   90.00
_cell.angle_beta   90.00
_cell.angle_gamma   90.00
#
_symmetry.space_group_name_H-M   'P 1'
#
loop_
_entity.id
_entity.type
_entity.pdbx_description
1 polymer ?
#
loop_
_entity_poly.entity_id
_entity_poly.type
_entity_poly.pdbx_seq_one_letter_code
_entity_poly.pdbx_strand_id
1 'polypeptide(L)'
;MKRFFTKYGMTVDKGTGIFNGDMGIVTAIDKYNETLEVEYDEHRKVKYPFETVEELELAYAITIHKSQGSEYPAVIIPLLPGPRLLYNRNLLYTAVTRAKRCLTIVGSESVFQEMIQNKSEQGRYTSLAARIREF
;
A
#
# COMPACT_ATOMS: atom_id res chain seq x y z
N MET A 1 -12.71 12.12 -11.94
CA MET A 1 -12.68 11.84 -10.49
C MET A 1 -11.31 11.28 -10.15
N LYS A 2 -10.51 11.95 -9.32
CA LYS A 2 -9.16 11.50 -8.99
C LYS A 2 -9.19 10.76 -7.66
N ARG A 3 -8.57 9.57 -7.60
CA ARG A 3 -8.41 8.78 -6.38
C ARG A 3 -7.06 9.10 -5.75
N PHE A 4 -7.02 9.10 -4.43
CA PHE A 4 -5.82 9.38 -3.64
C PHE A 4 -5.63 8.33 -2.55
N PHE A 5 -4.38 8.09 -2.17
CA PHE A 5 -4.01 7.32 -0.98
C PHE A 5 -3.56 8.27 0.13
N THR A 6 -3.86 7.90 1.35
CA THR A 6 -3.28 8.56 2.52
C THR A 6 -1.84 8.11 2.72
N LYS A 7 -0.94 9.05 2.90
CA LYS A 7 0.48 8.80 3.17
C LYS A 7 0.75 8.58 4.66
N TYR A 8 -0.02 9.25 5.50
CA TYR A 8 0.04 9.15 6.96
C TYR A 8 -1.36 8.92 7.52
N GLY A 9 -1.45 8.22 8.65
CA GLY A 9 -2.72 8.01 9.33
C GLY A 9 -3.22 9.30 9.97
N MET A 10 -4.48 9.65 9.76
CA MET A 10 -5.16 10.79 10.37
C MET A 10 -6.26 10.30 11.30
N THR A 11 -6.30 10.81 12.52
CA THR A 11 -7.38 10.49 13.47
C THR A 11 -8.52 11.49 13.25
N VAL A 12 -9.63 11.00 12.75
CA VAL A 12 -10.87 11.79 12.61
C VAL A 12 -11.83 11.29 13.64
N ASP A 13 -12.16 12.08 14.61
CA ASP A 13 -13.06 11.79 15.74
C ASP A 13 -12.94 10.39 16.40
N LYS A 14 -13.30 10.29 17.66
CA LYS A 14 -13.13 9.08 18.48
C LYS A 14 -13.58 7.79 17.79
N GLY A 15 -12.62 7.03 17.27
CA GLY A 15 -12.82 5.66 16.79
C GLY A 15 -12.79 5.45 15.28
N THR A 16 -12.75 6.49 14.46
CA THR A 16 -12.67 6.40 13.00
C THR A 16 -11.41 7.09 12.50
N GLY A 17 -10.33 6.33 12.31
CA GLY A 17 -9.10 6.83 11.71
C GLY A 17 -9.05 6.61 10.19
N ILE A 18 -8.26 7.43 9.49
CA ILE A 18 -7.80 7.14 8.14
C ILE A 18 -6.38 6.60 8.27
N PHE A 19 -6.13 5.45 7.65
CA PHE A 19 -4.87 4.75 7.77
C PHE A 19 -4.02 4.87 6.52
N ASN A 20 -2.72 4.67 6.68
CA ASN A 20 -1.81 4.67 5.53
C ASN A 20 -2.22 3.59 4.53
N GLY A 21 -2.46 4.00 3.28
CA GLY A 21 -2.91 3.12 2.21
C GLY A 21 -4.42 3.12 1.98
N ASP A 22 -5.23 3.79 2.82
CA ASP A 22 -6.65 3.97 2.56
C ASP A 22 -6.85 4.77 1.28
N MET A 23 -7.79 4.33 0.46
CA MET A 23 -8.14 4.98 -0.80
C MET A 23 -9.36 5.87 -0.63
N GLY A 24 -9.27 7.10 -1.14
CA GLY A 24 -10.37 8.04 -1.15
C GLY A 24 -10.57 8.74 -2.50
N ILE A 25 -11.70 9.38 -2.63
CA ILE A 25 -12.06 10.15 -3.82
C ILE A 25 -12.25 11.60 -3.40
N VAL A 26 -11.61 12.52 -4.13
CA VAL A 26 -11.85 13.95 -3.92
C VAL A 26 -13.26 14.29 -4.35
N THR A 27 -14.08 14.75 -3.40
CA THR A 27 -15.47 15.13 -3.60
C THR A 27 -15.65 16.62 -3.77
N ALA A 28 -14.83 17.44 -3.07
CA ALA A 28 -14.90 18.89 -3.17
C ALA A 28 -13.52 19.54 -3.04
N ILE A 29 -13.38 20.71 -3.66
CA ILE A 29 -12.22 21.60 -3.52
C ILE A 29 -12.78 22.97 -3.21
N ASP A 30 -12.53 23.44 -2.00
CA ASP A 30 -12.90 24.77 -1.56
C ASP A 30 -11.66 25.69 -1.62
N LYS A 31 -11.63 26.54 -2.64
CA LYS A 31 -10.52 27.46 -2.84
C LYS A 31 -10.52 28.64 -1.89
N TYR A 32 -11.70 28.97 -1.34
CA TYR A 32 -11.84 30.10 -0.41
C TYR A 32 -11.29 29.73 0.98
N ASN A 33 -11.65 28.53 1.45
CA ASN A 33 -11.18 28.01 2.73
C ASN A 33 -9.88 27.18 2.59
N GLU A 34 -9.31 27.11 1.37
CA GLU A 34 -8.09 26.37 1.08
C GLU A 34 -8.16 24.91 1.57
N THR A 35 -9.28 24.22 1.33
CA THR A 35 -9.50 22.85 1.77
C THR A 35 -9.91 21.93 0.64
N LEU A 36 -9.51 20.67 0.78
CA LEU A 36 -9.85 19.55 -0.10
C LEU A 36 -10.66 18.53 0.71
N GLU A 37 -11.86 18.17 0.24
CA GLU A 37 -12.64 17.12 0.86
C GLU A 37 -12.42 15.79 0.13
N VAL A 38 -12.09 14.76 0.90
CA VAL A 38 -11.89 13.38 0.40
C VAL A 38 -12.89 12.46 1.09
N GLU A 39 -13.63 11.71 0.29
CA GLU A 39 -14.52 10.65 0.76
C GLU A 39 -13.81 9.30 0.61
N TYR A 40 -13.67 8.59 1.73
CA TYR A 40 -13.13 7.24 1.85
C TYR A 40 -14.26 6.21 1.88
N ASP A 41 -13.90 4.93 1.92
CA ASP A 41 -14.84 3.85 2.10
C ASP A 41 -15.71 4.07 3.35
N GLU A 42 -16.91 3.51 3.38
CA GLU A 42 -17.91 3.68 4.44
C GLU A 42 -18.41 5.12 4.61
N HIS A 43 -18.32 5.95 3.54
CA HIS A 43 -18.73 7.35 3.54
C HIS A 43 -18.01 8.24 4.55
N ARG A 44 -16.82 7.84 5.00
CA ARG A 44 -15.98 8.69 5.85
C ARG A 44 -15.45 9.87 5.05
N LYS A 45 -15.78 11.09 5.45
CA LYS A 45 -15.33 12.32 4.79
C LYS A 45 -14.30 13.04 5.65
N VAL A 46 -13.22 13.44 5.03
CA VAL A 46 -12.14 14.19 5.68
C VAL A 46 -11.82 15.44 4.87
N LYS A 47 -11.63 16.55 5.56
CA LYS A 47 -11.17 17.79 4.97
C LYS A 47 -9.68 17.96 5.25
N TYR A 48 -8.93 18.15 4.19
CA TYR A 48 -7.49 18.39 4.22
C TYR A 48 -7.25 19.87 3.90
N PRO A 49 -6.63 20.65 4.80
CA PRO A 49 -6.07 21.96 4.43
C PRO A 49 -5.05 21.79 3.29
N PHE A 50 -4.92 22.76 2.41
CA PHE A 50 -3.97 22.68 1.29
C PHE A 50 -2.53 22.49 1.76
N GLU A 51 -2.18 22.94 2.95
CA GLU A 51 -0.88 22.72 3.57
C GLU A 51 -0.58 21.23 3.82
N THR A 52 -1.61 20.42 4.03
CA THR A 52 -1.47 18.97 4.32
C THR A 52 -1.79 18.07 3.12
N VAL A 53 -2.05 18.63 1.95
CA VAL A 53 -2.33 17.85 0.72
C VAL A 53 -1.15 16.95 0.32
N GLU A 54 0.07 17.25 0.76
CA GLU A 54 1.24 16.38 0.58
C GLU A 54 1.10 15.00 1.25
N GLU A 55 0.17 14.85 2.19
CA GLU A 55 -0.18 13.56 2.81
C GLU A 55 -0.96 12.63 1.85
N LEU A 56 -1.46 13.18 0.75
CA LEU A 56 -2.22 12.46 -0.26
C LEU A 56 -1.35 12.14 -1.48
N GLU A 57 -1.41 10.90 -1.95
CA GLU A 57 -0.77 10.47 -3.20
C GLU A 57 -1.82 10.03 -4.22
N LEU A 58 -1.55 10.23 -5.50
CA LEU A 58 -2.45 9.77 -6.58
C LEU A 58 -2.57 8.24 -6.58
N ALA A 59 -3.79 7.72 -6.50
CA ALA A 59 -4.09 6.30 -6.42
C ALA A 59 -4.22 5.64 -7.81
N TYR A 60 -3.30 5.89 -8.74
CA TYR A 60 -3.24 5.17 -10.02
C TYR A 60 -2.44 3.86 -9.92
N ALA A 61 -1.55 3.77 -8.93
CA ALA A 61 -0.81 2.57 -8.56
C ALA A 61 -0.52 2.60 -7.06
N ILE A 62 -0.37 1.43 -6.47
CA ILE A 62 -0.04 1.27 -5.04
C ILE A 62 1.16 0.34 -4.91
N THR A 63 2.03 0.61 -3.94
CA THR A 63 3.12 -0.32 -3.64
C THR A 63 2.58 -1.57 -2.93
N ILE A 64 3.28 -2.69 -3.10
CA ILE A 64 2.92 -3.95 -2.45
C ILE A 64 2.86 -3.79 -0.92
N HIS A 65 3.77 -3.01 -0.34
CA HIS A 65 3.79 -2.77 1.10
C HIS A 65 2.56 -1.98 1.59
N LYS A 66 2.14 -0.95 0.85
CA LYS A 66 0.93 -0.18 1.17
C LYS A 66 -0.37 -0.98 0.94
N SER A 67 -0.32 -2.02 0.10
CA SER A 67 -1.48 -2.90 -0.15
C SER A 67 -1.65 -4.01 0.88
N GLN A 68 -0.73 -4.14 1.84
CA GLN A 68 -0.83 -5.14 2.90
C GLN A 68 -2.11 -4.93 3.74
N GLY A 69 -2.83 -6.01 3.99
CA GLY A 69 -4.12 -5.97 4.68
C GLY A 69 -5.32 -5.70 3.77
N SER A 70 -5.11 -5.16 2.57
CA SER A 70 -6.17 -4.89 1.60
C SER A 70 -6.25 -5.98 0.53
N GLU A 71 -7.43 -6.15 -0.06
CA GLU A 71 -7.67 -7.09 -1.17
C GLU A 71 -8.48 -6.40 -2.26
N TYR A 72 -8.19 -6.76 -3.52
CA TYR A 72 -8.78 -6.12 -4.69
C TYR A 72 -9.46 -7.14 -5.60
N PRO A 73 -10.57 -6.81 -6.25
CA PRO A 73 -11.22 -7.72 -7.21
C PRO A 73 -10.30 -8.14 -8.35
N ALA A 74 -9.45 -7.23 -8.83
CA ALA A 74 -8.46 -7.47 -9.87
C ALA A 74 -7.16 -6.74 -9.54
N VAL A 75 -6.03 -7.41 -9.81
CA VAL A 75 -4.68 -6.87 -9.59
C VAL A 75 -3.86 -7.04 -10.85
N ILE A 76 -3.14 -6.00 -11.23
CA ILE A 76 -2.14 -6.03 -12.29
C ILE A 76 -0.79 -5.76 -11.65
N ILE A 77 0.15 -6.68 -11.85
CA ILE A 77 1.51 -6.57 -11.33
C ILE A 77 2.49 -6.36 -12.50
N PRO A 78 3.05 -5.14 -12.67
CA PRO A 78 4.12 -4.93 -13.63
C PRO A 78 5.44 -5.46 -13.05
N LEU A 79 6.10 -6.36 -13.75
CA LEU A 79 7.43 -6.88 -13.43
C LEU A 79 8.46 -6.35 -14.43
N LEU A 80 9.09 -5.25 -14.07
CA LEU A 80 10.12 -4.61 -14.87
C LEU A 80 11.51 -4.91 -14.26
N PRO A 81 12.57 -4.98 -15.10
CA PRO A 81 13.93 -5.02 -14.60
C PRO A 81 14.22 -3.83 -13.67
N GLY A 82 14.79 -4.11 -12.51
CA GLY A 82 15.03 -3.10 -11.46
C GLY A 82 16.01 -3.61 -10.39
N PRO A 83 16.03 -3.00 -9.21
CA PRO A 83 16.92 -3.40 -8.14
C PRO A 83 16.66 -4.83 -7.66
N ARG A 84 17.68 -5.69 -7.75
CA ARG A 84 17.57 -7.11 -7.33
C ARG A 84 17.17 -7.32 -5.87
N LEU A 85 17.39 -6.31 -5.02
CA LEU A 85 16.96 -6.34 -3.62
C LEU A 85 15.45 -6.55 -3.45
N LEU A 86 14.65 -6.12 -4.44
CA LEU A 86 13.20 -6.29 -4.47
C LEU A 86 12.77 -7.63 -5.06
N TYR A 87 13.70 -8.40 -5.66
CA TYR A 87 13.36 -9.66 -6.31
C TYR A 87 13.36 -10.80 -5.29
N ASN A 88 12.33 -10.86 -4.46
CA ASN A 88 12.17 -11.96 -3.53
C ASN A 88 10.77 -12.58 -3.61
N ARG A 89 10.71 -13.86 -3.29
CA ARG A 89 9.50 -14.66 -3.38
C ARG A 89 8.40 -14.14 -2.45
N ASN A 90 8.75 -13.64 -1.27
CA ASN A 90 7.77 -13.19 -0.29
C ASN A 90 7.06 -11.92 -0.76
N LEU A 91 7.79 -11.01 -1.44
CA LEU A 91 7.18 -9.82 -2.05
C LEU A 91 6.21 -10.20 -3.17
N LEU A 92 6.61 -11.12 -4.05
CA LEU A 92 5.73 -11.63 -5.11
C LEU A 92 4.49 -12.30 -4.52
N TYR A 93 4.66 -13.15 -3.51
CA TYR A 93 3.55 -13.82 -2.82
C TYR A 93 2.58 -12.80 -2.22
N THR A 94 3.09 -11.78 -1.53
CA THR A 94 2.27 -10.71 -0.96
C THR A 94 1.46 -9.99 -2.04
N ALA A 95 2.06 -9.70 -3.18
CA ALA A 95 1.38 -9.04 -4.30
C ALA A 95 0.26 -9.91 -4.90
N VAL A 96 0.56 -11.19 -5.16
CA VAL A 96 -0.38 -12.15 -5.75
C VAL A 96 -1.60 -12.36 -4.83
N THR A 97 -1.38 -12.46 -3.52
CA THR A 97 -2.46 -12.66 -2.54
C THR A 97 -3.35 -11.44 -2.34
N ARG A 98 -3.05 -10.30 -2.97
CA ARG A 98 -3.97 -9.14 -2.98
C ARG A 98 -5.13 -9.30 -3.96
N ALA A 99 -5.07 -10.25 -4.89
CA ALA A 99 -6.11 -10.47 -5.90
C ALA A 99 -7.18 -11.44 -5.40
N LYS A 100 -8.46 -11.01 -5.42
CA LYS A 100 -9.61 -11.87 -5.11
C LYS A 100 -10.09 -12.71 -6.27
N ARG A 101 -10.12 -12.14 -7.49
CA ARG A 101 -10.77 -12.76 -8.65
C ARG A 101 -9.90 -12.85 -9.88
N CYS A 102 -9.10 -11.82 -10.13
CA CYS A 102 -8.29 -11.74 -11.34
C CYS A 102 -6.90 -11.21 -11.01
N LEU A 103 -5.88 -11.92 -11.50
CA LEU A 103 -4.48 -11.51 -11.41
C LEU A 103 -3.88 -11.49 -12.81
N THR A 104 -3.24 -10.39 -13.16
CA THR A 104 -2.47 -10.26 -14.39
C THR A 104 -1.06 -9.84 -14.06
N ILE A 105 -0.06 -10.59 -14.52
CA ILE A 105 1.34 -10.24 -14.40
C ILE A 105 1.82 -9.82 -15.79
N VAL A 106 2.43 -8.64 -15.90
CA VAL A 106 2.90 -8.06 -17.16
C VAL A 106 4.36 -7.70 -17.04
N GLY A 107 5.19 -8.15 -17.93
CA GLY A 107 6.60 -7.75 -17.99
C GLY A 107 7.55 -8.91 -18.21
N SER A 108 8.70 -8.92 -17.52
CA SER A 108 9.79 -9.84 -17.77
C SER A 108 9.57 -11.20 -17.09
N GLU A 109 9.51 -12.24 -17.90
CA GLU A 109 9.46 -13.63 -17.38
C GLU A 109 10.72 -13.99 -16.59
N SER A 110 11.89 -13.49 -16.98
CA SER A 110 13.14 -13.73 -16.26
C SER A 110 13.10 -13.15 -14.84
N VAL A 111 12.52 -11.95 -14.66
CA VAL A 111 12.32 -11.33 -13.35
C VAL A 111 11.35 -12.16 -12.52
N PHE A 112 10.28 -12.65 -13.11
CA PHE A 112 9.32 -13.51 -12.45
C PHE A 112 9.96 -14.80 -11.92
N GLN A 113 10.75 -15.48 -12.77
CA GLN A 113 11.47 -16.69 -12.40
C GLN A 113 12.50 -16.43 -11.30
N GLU A 114 13.26 -15.33 -11.39
CA GLU A 114 14.22 -14.91 -10.36
C GLU A 114 13.52 -14.70 -9.02
N MET A 115 12.37 -14.00 -9.00
CA MET A 115 11.60 -13.79 -7.78
C MET A 115 11.11 -15.10 -7.14
N ILE A 116 10.64 -16.05 -7.94
CA ILE A 116 10.20 -17.37 -7.44
C ILE A 116 11.35 -18.14 -6.79
N GLN A 117 12.52 -18.12 -7.42
CA GLN A 117 13.69 -18.85 -6.96
C GLN A 117 14.36 -18.21 -5.75
N ASN A 118 14.26 -16.90 -5.61
CA ASN A 118 14.89 -16.18 -4.52
C ASN A 118 14.12 -16.34 -3.21
N LYS A 119 14.63 -17.25 -2.37
CA LYS A 119 14.13 -17.57 -1.03
C LYS A 119 14.87 -16.81 0.07
N SER A 120 15.75 -15.85 -0.29
CA SER A 120 16.53 -15.13 0.70
C SER A 120 15.60 -14.33 1.61
N GLU A 121 15.50 -14.73 2.85
CA GLU A 121 14.93 -13.95 3.92
C GLU A 121 16.05 -13.13 4.55
N GLN A 122 15.85 -11.84 4.71
CA GLN A 122 16.72 -11.08 5.59
C GLN A 122 16.53 -11.63 7.01
N GLY A 123 17.50 -12.40 7.48
CA GLY A 123 17.48 -12.95 8.83
C GLY A 123 17.28 -11.81 9.84
N ARG A 124 16.17 -11.85 10.56
CA ARG A 124 15.97 -10.92 11.66
C ARG A 124 16.89 -11.34 12.79
N TYR A 125 17.90 -10.54 13.05
CA TYR A 125 18.75 -10.71 14.24
C TYR A 125 17.92 -10.32 15.48
N THR A 126 17.25 -11.32 16.09
CA THR A 126 16.53 -11.12 17.34
C THR A 126 17.25 -11.89 18.44
N SER A 127 17.34 -11.29 19.63
CA SER A 127 17.85 -11.97 20.83
C SER A 127 16.80 -12.90 21.48
N LEU A 128 15.61 -13.08 20.84
CA LEU A 128 14.51 -13.84 21.43
C LEU A 128 14.88 -15.28 21.74
N ALA A 129 15.55 -15.97 20.80
CA ALA A 129 15.97 -17.35 21.01
C ALA A 129 17.03 -17.50 22.12
N ALA A 130 17.89 -16.51 22.31
CA ALA A 130 18.86 -16.48 23.40
C ALA A 130 18.13 -16.27 24.73
N ARG A 131 17.21 -15.29 24.80
CA ARG A 131 16.42 -15.00 26.01
C ARG A 131 15.53 -16.15 26.47
N ILE A 132 14.91 -16.90 25.52
CA ILE A 132 14.09 -18.09 25.87
C ILE A 132 14.95 -19.20 26.48
N ARG A 133 16.24 -19.30 26.17
CA ARG A 133 17.14 -20.31 26.74
C ARG A 133 17.68 -19.93 28.12
N GLU A 134 17.55 -18.69 28.53
CA GLU A 134 17.96 -18.17 29.85
C GLU A 134 16.88 -18.38 30.92
N PHE A 135 15.68 -18.80 30.54
CA PHE A 135 14.57 -19.21 31.40
C PHE A 135 14.44 -20.74 31.42
#